data_b3c8199893b06483a5b7606ebdea4b7b
#
_entry.id   b3c8199893b06483a5b7606ebdea4b7b
#
_cell.length_a   1.000
_cell.length_b   1.000
_cell.length_c   1.000
_cell.angle_alpha   90.00
_cell.angle_beta   90.00
_cell.angle_gamma   90.00
#
_symmetry.space_group_name_H-M   'P 1'
#
loop_
_entity.id
_entity.type
_entity.pdbx_description
1 polymer ?
#
loop_
_entity_poly.entity_id
_entity_poly.type
_entity_poly.pdbx_seq_one_letter_code
_entity_poly.pdbx_strand_id
1 'polypeptide(L)'
;SGAILKNYTWDIADGNVKASVLEIDLNDPYVQLEVVPGKGKFTQRATVSNMANRTDAIAMVNGDYYNMKAEGAPIGTTVIDGELVSSQSYLTGVYCLGITSDRTAFVDEFSFSGSVIAANGEKRNLSGLNKTFYWEETTGLHSHIGRLHLYSDLWGGSKRGMDSYVGTPAEVMVKDNQVTAVAFDGGFDSAVPEGCYILHGDG
;
A
#
# COMPACT_ATOMS: atom_id res chain seq x y z
N SER A 1 -3.55 -21.04 -23.19
CA SER A 1 -3.34 -20.33 -21.92
C SER A 1 -3.60 -18.86 -22.15
N GLY A 2 -4.37 -18.22 -21.28
CA GLY A 2 -4.76 -16.82 -21.40
C GLY A 2 -3.62 -15.80 -21.18
N ALA A 3 -2.33 -16.25 -21.21
CA ALA A 3 -1.15 -15.40 -21.08
C ALA A 3 -0.09 -15.75 -22.12
N ILE A 4 0.46 -14.73 -22.78
CA ILE A 4 1.51 -14.87 -23.82
C ILE A 4 2.65 -13.93 -23.49
N LEU A 5 3.88 -14.44 -23.38
CA LEU A 5 5.10 -13.65 -23.24
C LEU A 5 5.74 -13.41 -24.61
N LYS A 6 5.93 -12.15 -24.96
CA LYS A 6 6.61 -11.71 -26.18
C LYS A 6 7.89 -10.95 -25.83
N ASN A 7 8.99 -11.28 -26.50
CA ASN A 7 10.27 -10.60 -26.33
C ASN A 7 10.60 -9.80 -27.58
N TYR A 8 10.96 -8.55 -27.39
CA TYR A 8 11.33 -7.61 -28.44
C TYR A 8 12.76 -7.12 -28.22
N THR A 9 13.44 -6.86 -29.31
CA THR A 9 14.74 -6.20 -29.31
C THR A 9 14.75 -5.15 -30.42
N TRP A 10 15.18 -3.95 -30.07
CA TRP A 10 15.34 -2.84 -31.01
C TRP A 10 16.75 -2.26 -30.89
N ASP A 11 17.32 -1.89 -32.04
CA ASP A 11 18.52 -1.10 -32.09
C ASP A 11 18.17 0.39 -32.10
N ILE A 12 18.78 1.13 -31.19
CA ILE A 12 18.67 2.59 -31.11
C ILE A 12 20.08 3.19 -31.18
N ALA A 13 20.18 4.52 -31.39
CA ALA A 13 21.46 5.20 -31.55
C ALA A 13 22.46 4.93 -30.39
N ASP A 14 21.94 4.76 -29.18
CA ASP A 14 22.72 4.57 -27.94
C ASP A 14 22.84 3.09 -27.50
N GLY A 15 22.42 2.11 -28.33
CA GLY A 15 22.51 0.69 -28.02
C GLY A 15 21.25 -0.12 -28.35
N ASN A 16 21.13 -1.28 -27.70
CA ASN A 16 19.98 -2.17 -27.88
C ASN A 16 18.99 -2.04 -26.73
N VAL A 17 17.72 -1.88 -27.04
CA VAL A 17 16.61 -1.96 -26.08
C VAL A 17 15.98 -3.34 -26.15
N LYS A 18 15.82 -3.97 -25.00
CA LYS A 18 15.11 -5.25 -24.86
C LYS A 18 13.85 -5.03 -24.02
N ALA A 19 12.71 -5.52 -24.48
CA ALA A 19 11.47 -5.50 -23.75
C ALA A 19 10.82 -6.88 -23.72
N SER A 20 10.30 -7.24 -22.56
CA SER A 20 9.43 -8.41 -22.41
C SER A 20 8.02 -7.92 -22.15
N VAL A 21 7.07 -8.30 -22.99
CA VAL A 21 5.66 -7.92 -22.90
C VAL A 21 4.84 -9.15 -22.57
N LEU A 22 4.13 -9.11 -21.46
CA LEU A 22 3.18 -10.13 -21.09
C LEU A 22 1.77 -9.66 -21.51
N GLU A 23 1.17 -10.35 -22.45
CA GLU A 23 -0.22 -10.16 -22.85
C GLU A 23 -1.10 -11.12 -22.05
N ILE A 24 -2.16 -10.60 -21.45
CA ILE A 24 -3.09 -11.37 -20.62
C ILE A 24 -4.50 -11.18 -21.17
N ASP A 25 -5.16 -12.29 -21.52
CA ASP A 25 -6.55 -12.29 -21.92
C ASP A 25 -7.45 -12.35 -20.68
N LEU A 26 -8.04 -11.22 -20.33
CA LEU A 26 -8.94 -11.11 -19.18
C LEU A 26 -10.28 -11.86 -19.39
N ASN A 27 -10.61 -12.27 -20.61
CA ASN A 27 -11.82 -13.07 -20.89
C ASN A 27 -11.57 -14.58 -20.67
N ASP A 28 -10.31 -15.02 -20.56
CA ASP A 28 -10.00 -16.42 -20.25
C ASP A 28 -10.41 -16.72 -18.79
N PRO A 29 -11.36 -17.64 -18.53
CA PRO A 29 -11.87 -17.91 -17.20
C PRO A 29 -10.83 -18.54 -16.25
N TYR A 30 -9.72 -19.04 -16.78
CA TYR A 30 -8.61 -19.61 -15.99
C TYR A 30 -7.54 -18.59 -15.63
N VAL A 31 -7.63 -17.37 -16.12
CA VAL A 31 -6.75 -16.28 -15.71
C VAL A 31 -7.23 -15.68 -14.39
N GLN A 32 -6.34 -15.63 -13.42
CA GLN A 32 -6.51 -14.89 -12.15
C GLN A 32 -5.40 -13.86 -12.03
N LEU A 33 -5.76 -12.66 -11.60
CA LEU A 33 -4.83 -11.57 -11.32
C LEU A 33 -4.90 -11.26 -9.84
N GLU A 34 -3.74 -11.22 -9.21
CA GLU A 34 -3.64 -10.97 -7.78
C GLU A 34 -2.63 -9.86 -7.50
N VAL A 35 -2.89 -9.09 -6.47
CA VAL A 35 -1.96 -8.13 -5.89
C VAL A 35 -1.33 -8.75 -4.65
N VAL A 36 -0.02 -8.91 -4.66
CA VAL A 36 0.70 -9.62 -3.60
C VAL A 36 1.66 -8.67 -2.89
N PRO A 37 1.47 -8.39 -1.59
CA PRO A 37 2.47 -7.68 -0.79
C PRO A 37 3.74 -8.52 -0.61
N GLY A 38 4.90 -7.89 -0.46
CA GLY A 38 6.22 -8.50 -0.36
C GLY A 38 6.23 -9.90 0.29
N LYS A 39 6.54 -10.04 1.56
CA LYS A 39 6.40 -11.32 2.30
C LYS A 39 5.01 -11.50 2.95
N GLY A 40 3.95 -11.02 2.28
CA GLY A 40 2.59 -11.01 2.80
C GLY A 40 2.26 -9.75 3.61
N LYS A 41 3.21 -8.81 3.74
CA LYS A 41 3.07 -7.55 4.48
C LYS A 41 3.72 -6.41 3.70
N PHE A 42 3.18 -5.20 3.80
CA PHE A 42 3.64 -4.05 3.01
C PHE A 42 5.08 -3.61 3.32
N THR A 43 5.50 -3.70 4.56
CA THR A 43 6.86 -3.28 4.97
C THR A 43 7.90 -4.40 4.83
N GLN A 44 7.50 -5.59 4.41
CA GLN A 44 8.39 -6.75 4.25
C GLN A 44 8.72 -6.97 2.78
N ARG A 45 9.84 -6.40 2.34
CA ARG A 45 10.28 -6.45 0.96
C ARG A 45 10.63 -7.87 0.51
N ALA A 46 10.33 -8.17 -0.76
CA ALA A 46 10.76 -9.37 -1.45
C ALA A 46 11.07 -9.06 -2.91
N THR A 47 11.89 -9.87 -3.54
CA THR A 47 12.07 -9.81 -5.00
C THR A 47 10.84 -10.37 -5.69
N VAL A 48 10.57 -9.91 -6.93
CA VAL A 48 9.49 -10.42 -7.77
C VAL A 48 9.56 -11.95 -7.89
N SER A 49 10.77 -12.50 -8.10
CA SER A 49 10.97 -13.96 -8.20
C SER A 49 10.60 -14.70 -6.90
N ASN A 50 10.94 -14.13 -5.73
CA ASN A 50 10.58 -14.75 -4.45
C ASN A 50 9.06 -14.68 -4.20
N MET A 51 8.40 -13.60 -4.61
CA MET A 51 6.94 -13.49 -4.53
C MET A 51 6.28 -14.50 -5.47
N ALA A 52 6.71 -14.61 -6.73
CA ALA A 52 6.19 -15.56 -7.69
C ALA A 52 6.30 -17.00 -7.19
N ASN A 53 7.48 -17.40 -6.68
CA ASN A 53 7.69 -18.75 -6.13
C ASN A 53 6.79 -19.06 -4.92
N ARG A 54 6.42 -18.05 -4.13
CA ARG A 54 5.57 -18.24 -2.95
C ARG A 54 4.09 -18.38 -3.31
N THR A 55 3.67 -17.78 -4.41
CA THR A 55 2.26 -17.74 -4.85
C THR A 55 1.97 -18.69 -6.00
N ASP A 56 2.97 -19.47 -6.46
CA ASP A 56 2.89 -20.30 -7.67
C ASP A 56 2.42 -19.53 -8.91
N ALA A 57 2.70 -18.23 -8.95
CA ALA A 57 2.33 -17.36 -10.05
C ALA A 57 3.13 -17.71 -11.31
N ILE A 58 2.45 -17.86 -12.44
CA ILE A 58 3.09 -18.13 -13.74
C ILE A 58 3.85 -16.93 -14.30
N ALA A 59 3.45 -15.72 -13.87
CA ALA A 59 4.11 -14.46 -14.20
C ALA A 59 3.87 -13.43 -13.08
N MET A 60 4.81 -12.53 -12.89
CA MET A 60 4.71 -11.46 -11.92
C MET A 60 5.53 -10.24 -12.36
N VAL A 61 5.00 -9.06 -12.10
CA VAL A 61 5.68 -7.78 -12.32
C VAL A 61 5.56 -6.90 -11.07
N ASN A 62 6.44 -5.89 -10.95
CA ASN A 62 6.23 -4.86 -9.96
C ASN A 62 4.98 -4.06 -10.29
N GLY A 63 4.07 -3.95 -9.33
CA GLY A 63 2.79 -3.24 -9.47
C GLY A 63 2.83 -1.80 -8.99
N ASP A 64 3.80 -1.43 -8.14
CA ASP A 64 3.86 -0.10 -7.55
C ASP A 64 5.28 0.35 -7.24
N TYR A 65 5.44 1.66 -7.05
CA TYR A 65 6.59 2.26 -6.39
C TYR A 65 6.47 2.09 -4.88
N TYR A 66 7.59 2.07 -4.18
CA TYR A 66 7.63 1.98 -2.73
C TYR A 66 8.70 2.91 -2.15
N ASN A 67 8.51 3.34 -0.92
CA ASN A 67 9.46 4.20 -0.25
C ASN A 67 10.70 3.41 0.21
N MET A 68 11.77 3.49 -0.58
CA MET A 68 13.02 2.78 -0.28
C MET A 68 13.75 3.31 0.95
N LYS A 69 13.52 4.56 1.32
CA LYS A 69 14.21 5.25 2.43
C LYS A 69 13.51 5.10 3.76
N ALA A 70 12.27 4.67 3.75
CA ALA A 70 11.46 4.44 4.94
C ALA A 70 11.04 2.95 5.04
N GLU A 71 9.81 2.69 5.41
CA GLU A 71 9.29 1.35 5.73
C GLU A 71 9.24 0.40 4.51
N GLY A 72 9.24 0.96 3.31
CA GLY A 72 9.18 0.16 2.08
C GLY A 72 7.77 -0.23 1.66
N ALA A 73 6.76 0.43 2.22
CA ALA A 73 5.38 0.24 1.84
C ALA A 73 5.05 0.88 0.48
N PRO A 74 3.98 0.42 -0.19
CA PRO A 74 3.55 0.97 -1.48
C PRO A 74 3.14 2.44 -1.37
N ILE A 75 3.33 3.18 -2.45
CA ILE A 75 2.97 4.61 -2.55
C ILE A 75 1.56 4.79 -3.10
N GLY A 76 1.15 3.96 -4.04
CA GLY A 76 -0.14 4.03 -4.70
C GLY A 76 -1.28 3.41 -3.89
N THR A 77 -2.47 3.48 -4.47
CA THR A 77 -3.65 2.78 -3.98
C THR A 77 -3.52 1.28 -4.22
N THR A 78 -3.83 0.47 -3.22
CA THR A 78 -3.80 -0.99 -3.34
C THR A 78 -5.15 -1.57 -2.93
N VAL A 79 -5.72 -2.37 -3.82
CA VAL A 79 -6.94 -3.14 -3.59
C VAL A 79 -6.60 -4.63 -3.72
N ILE A 80 -6.97 -5.43 -2.73
CA ILE A 80 -6.78 -6.89 -2.72
C ILE A 80 -8.16 -7.50 -2.48
N ASP A 81 -8.58 -8.43 -3.35
CA ASP A 81 -9.87 -9.13 -3.26
C ASP A 81 -11.08 -8.18 -3.14
N GLY A 82 -11.02 -7.03 -3.83
CA GLY A 82 -12.06 -6.00 -3.80
C GLY A 82 -12.04 -5.10 -2.57
N GLU A 83 -11.12 -5.29 -1.65
CA GLU A 83 -10.96 -4.50 -0.43
C GLU A 83 -9.81 -3.49 -0.56
N LEU A 84 -10.08 -2.23 -0.21
CA LEU A 84 -9.06 -1.20 -0.15
C LEU A 84 -8.13 -1.45 1.05
N VAL A 85 -6.89 -1.84 0.79
CA VAL A 85 -5.91 -2.18 1.84
C VAL A 85 -4.80 -1.15 2.01
N SER A 86 -4.61 -0.26 1.03
CA SER A 86 -3.70 0.89 1.14
C SER A 86 -4.24 2.05 0.32
N SER A 87 -4.34 3.22 0.93
CA SER A 87 -4.80 4.42 0.23
C SER A 87 -3.66 5.05 -0.58
N GLN A 88 -4.00 5.97 -1.47
CA GLN A 88 -3.03 6.80 -2.16
C GLN A 88 -2.20 7.63 -1.15
N SER A 89 -0.92 7.87 -1.48
CA SER A 89 -0.08 8.81 -0.75
C SER A 89 -0.42 10.27 -1.10
N TYR A 90 0.29 11.21 -0.48
CA TYR A 90 0.17 12.65 -0.77
C TYR A 90 0.64 13.08 -2.15
N LEU A 91 1.26 12.20 -2.91
CA LEU A 91 1.69 12.48 -4.28
C LEU A 91 0.46 12.59 -5.18
N THR A 92 0.34 13.68 -5.90
CA THR A 92 -0.66 13.89 -6.94
C THR A 92 -0.16 13.31 -8.27
N GLY A 93 -1.09 12.97 -9.17
CA GLY A 93 -0.74 12.45 -10.50
C GLY A 93 -0.26 10.99 -10.47
N VAL A 94 -0.60 10.23 -9.44
CA VAL A 94 -0.32 8.79 -9.38
C VAL A 94 -1.49 8.03 -9.95
N TYR A 95 -1.30 7.50 -11.16
CA TYR A 95 -2.28 6.63 -11.82
C TYR A 95 -2.13 5.19 -11.36
N CYS A 96 -3.25 4.52 -11.17
CA CYS A 96 -3.30 3.11 -10.81
C CYS A 96 -3.98 2.30 -11.91
N LEU A 97 -3.47 1.10 -12.18
CA LEU A 97 -4.18 0.10 -12.96
C LEU A 97 -5.23 -0.54 -12.07
N GLY A 98 -6.48 -0.45 -12.47
CA GLY A 98 -7.60 -1.14 -11.84
C GLY A 98 -8.17 -2.20 -12.76
N ILE A 99 -8.71 -3.27 -12.16
CA ILE A 99 -9.46 -4.31 -12.85
C ILE A 99 -10.74 -4.52 -12.08
N THR A 100 -11.86 -4.30 -12.75
CA THR A 100 -13.20 -4.44 -12.17
C THR A 100 -13.62 -5.92 -12.03
N SER A 101 -14.68 -6.18 -11.27
CA SER A 101 -15.22 -7.54 -11.10
C SER A 101 -15.73 -8.14 -12.42
N ASP A 102 -16.12 -7.33 -13.40
CA ASP A 102 -16.45 -7.75 -14.76
C ASP A 102 -15.22 -7.88 -15.68
N ARG A 103 -14.01 -7.80 -15.10
CA ARG A 103 -12.72 -7.97 -15.77
C ARG A 103 -12.34 -6.86 -16.77
N THR A 104 -12.94 -5.69 -16.64
CA THR A 104 -12.54 -4.53 -17.42
C THR A 104 -11.33 -3.86 -16.79
N ALA A 105 -10.26 -3.71 -17.57
CA ALA A 105 -9.06 -2.99 -17.15
C ALA A 105 -9.21 -1.49 -17.42
N PHE A 106 -8.74 -0.67 -16.50
CA PHE A 106 -8.72 0.79 -16.63
C PHE A 106 -7.51 1.38 -15.93
N VAL A 107 -7.15 2.61 -16.29
CA VAL A 107 -6.10 3.38 -15.61
C VAL A 107 -6.70 4.72 -15.22
N ASP A 108 -6.64 5.04 -13.93
CA ASP A 108 -7.20 6.29 -13.41
C ASP A 108 -6.48 6.74 -12.15
N GLU A 109 -6.71 8.00 -11.75
CA GLU A 109 -6.32 8.51 -10.45
C GLU A 109 -7.38 8.18 -9.40
N PHE A 110 -6.93 7.81 -8.21
CA PHE A 110 -7.81 7.56 -7.08
C PHE A 110 -7.62 8.62 -6.00
N SER A 111 -8.70 9.01 -5.36
CA SER A 111 -8.70 9.82 -4.15
C SER A 111 -9.18 8.98 -2.98
N PHE A 112 -8.63 9.23 -1.79
CA PHE A 112 -9.04 8.58 -0.56
C PHE A 112 -9.87 9.53 0.30
N SER A 113 -10.98 9.01 0.81
CA SER A 113 -11.79 9.67 1.82
C SER A 113 -12.23 8.64 2.83
N GLY A 114 -11.84 8.82 4.08
CA GLY A 114 -12.16 7.91 5.17
C GLY A 114 -12.45 8.64 6.47
N SER A 115 -13.09 7.97 7.40
CA SER A 115 -13.35 8.51 8.73
C SER A 115 -13.47 7.40 9.77
N VAL A 116 -13.15 7.76 11.01
CA VAL A 116 -13.46 6.98 12.21
C VAL A 116 -14.60 7.66 12.95
N ILE A 117 -15.56 6.87 13.42
CA ILE A 117 -16.67 7.34 14.21
C ILE A 117 -16.62 6.61 15.56
N ALA A 118 -16.47 7.39 16.63
CA ALA A 118 -16.48 6.85 17.98
C ALA A 118 -17.93 6.53 18.46
N ALA A 119 -18.05 5.72 19.50
CA ALA A 119 -19.35 5.30 20.03
C ALA A 119 -20.24 6.48 20.48
N ASN A 120 -19.65 7.61 20.85
CA ASN A 120 -20.35 8.85 21.19
C ASN A 120 -20.79 9.66 19.95
N GLY A 121 -20.54 9.16 18.74
CA GLY A 121 -20.86 9.84 17.48
C GLY A 121 -19.79 10.84 17.00
N GLU A 122 -18.72 11.03 17.74
CA GLU A 122 -17.63 11.91 17.31
C GLU A 122 -16.94 11.35 16.08
N LYS A 123 -16.82 12.18 15.04
CA LYS A 123 -16.21 11.80 13.76
C LYS A 123 -14.86 12.46 13.58
N ARG A 124 -13.86 11.68 13.18
CA ARG A 124 -12.54 12.15 12.77
C ARG A 124 -12.21 11.65 11.36
N ASN A 125 -11.66 12.53 10.53
CA ASN A 125 -11.24 12.15 9.18
C ASN A 125 -9.95 11.33 9.23
N LEU A 126 -9.91 10.26 8.45
CA LEU A 126 -8.69 9.52 8.17
C LEU A 126 -7.95 10.17 7.00
N SER A 127 -6.66 10.35 7.17
CA SER A 127 -5.76 10.88 6.13
C SER A 127 -5.13 9.78 5.28
N GLY A 128 -5.14 8.55 5.76
CA GLY A 128 -4.62 7.42 4.99
C GLY A 128 -4.80 6.08 5.67
N LEU A 129 -4.67 5.03 4.86
CA LEU A 129 -4.73 3.63 5.25
C LEU A 129 -3.42 2.95 4.84
N ASN A 130 -2.69 2.35 5.79
CA ASN A 130 -1.41 1.66 5.58
C ASN A 130 -0.42 2.50 4.75
N LYS A 131 -0.26 3.78 5.12
CA LYS A 131 0.58 4.72 4.38
C LYS A 131 1.98 4.85 4.96
N THR A 132 2.96 4.82 4.04
CA THR A 132 4.32 5.22 4.35
C THR A 132 4.39 6.71 4.66
N PHE A 133 5.32 7.08 5.52
CA PHE A 133 5.62 8.47 5.80
C PHE A 133 6.19 9.15 4.54
N TYR A 134 5.76 10.37 4.30
CA TYR A 134 6.30 11.24 3.26
C TYR A 134 6.65 12.60 3.86
N TRP A 135 7.85 13.04 3.58
CA TRP A 135 8.33 14.36 3.93
C TRP A 135 9.02 15.00 2.73
N GLU A 136 8.67 16.21 2.43
CA GLU A 136 9.27 17.02 1.40
C GLU A 136 10.06 18.16 2.03
N GLU A 137 11.39 18.09 1.91
CA GLU A 137 12.30 19.06 2.50
C GLU A 137 12.05 20.49 2.01
N THR A 138 11.69 20.66 0.73
CA THR A 138 11.52 21.96 0.09
C THR A 138 10.32 22.73 0.63
N THR A 139 9.23 22.05 0.89
CA THR A 139 7.97 22.63 1.36
C THR A 139 7.75 22.45 2.86
N GLY A 140 8.53 21.57 3.50
CA GLY A 140 8.32 21.15 4.87
C GLY A 140 7.03 20.35 5.06
N LEU A 141 6.44 19.80 3.97
CA LEU A 141 5.21 19.04 4.02
C LEU A 141 5.46 17.66 4.62
N HIS A 142 4.76 17.38 5.70
CA HIS A 142 4.73 16.07 6.36
C HIS A 142 3.39 15.38 6.16
N SER A 143 3.43 14.11 5.79
CA SER A 143 2.21 13.35 5.52
C SER A 143 1.45 12.91 6.79
N HIS A 144 2.10 12.89 7.95
CA HIS A 144 1.55 12.35 9.19
C HIS A 144 1.28 13.39 10.26
N ILE A 145 2.03 14.51 10.31
CA ILE A 145 1.88 15.53 11.35
C ILE A 145 0.47 16.14 11.34
N GLY A 146 -0.18 16.17 12.50
CA GLY A 146 -1.53 16.70 12.69
C GLY A 146 -2.62 15.87 11.99
N ARG A 147 -2.38 14.60 11.72
CA ARG A 147 -3.26 13.74 10.91
C ARG A 147 -3.48 12.38 11.54
N LEU A 148 -4.60 11.75 11.16
CA LEU A 148 -4.98 10.43 11.63
C LEU A 148 -4.83 9.41 10.51
N HIS A 149 -4.08 8.34 10.77
CA HIS A 149 -3.88 7.22 9.85
C HIS A 149 -4.35 5.92 10.49
N LEU A 150 -4.80 4.98 9.67
CA LEU A 150 -5.17 3.65 10.09
C LEU A 150 -4.17 2.65 9.55
N TYR A 151 -3.71 1.76 10.41
CA TYR A 151 -2.83 0.66 10.06
C TYR A 151 -3.47 -0.67 10.41
N SER A 152 -3.50 -1.58 9.44
CA SER A 152 -3.93 -2.96 9.65
C SER A 152 -2.73 -3.88 9.85
N ASP A 153 -2.98 -5.13 10.13
CA ASP A 153 -1.94 -6.16 10.24
C ASP A 153 -1.16 -6.38 8.93
N LEU A 154 -1.70 -5.95 7.77
CA LEU A 154 -0.98 -5.94 6.50
C LEU A 154 0.22 -5.00 6.49
N TRP A 155 0.28 -4.02 7.40
CA TRP A 155 1.46 -3.15 7.53
C TRP A 155 2.73 -3.94 7.82
N GLY A 156 2.71 -4.79 8.82
CA GLY A 156 3.77 -5.77 9.12
C GLY A 156 4.96 -5.24 9.94
N GLY A 157 5.17 -3.94 10.03
CA GLY A 157 6.21 -3.32 10.85
C GLY A 157 5.69 -2.76 12.16
N SER A 158 6.60 -2.52 13.14
CA SER A 158 6.26 -1.81 14.37
C SER A 158 6.29 -0.29 14.20
N LYS A 159 7.01 0.21 13.19
CA LYS A 159 7.13 1.64 12.92
C LYS A 159 6.03 2.10 11.97
N ARG A 160 5.34 3.14 12.37
CA ARG A 160 4.26 3.80 11.64
C ARG A 160 4.56 5.29 11.60
N GLY A 161 5.13 5.76 10.50
CA GLY A 161 5.71 7.08 10.40
C GLY A 161 7.23 7.10 10.63
N MET A 162 7.85 8.28 10.58
CA MET A 162 9.30 8.44 10.80
C MET A 162 9.62 8.71 12.28
N ASP A 163 10.68 8.07 12.77
CA ASP A 163 11.19 8.26 14.14
C ASP A 163 11.76 9.65 14.41
N SER A 164 12.01 10.45 13.37
CA SER A 164 12.81 11.70 13.45
C SER A 164 12.00 12.98 13.29
N TYR A 165 10.70 12.93 13.13
CA TYR A 165 9.93 14.16 13.04
C TYR A 165 9.45 14.63 14.41
N VAL A 166 9.23 15.92 14.49
CA VAL A 166 8.81 16.60 15.74
C VAL A 166 7.34 16.25 15.99
N GLY A 167 7.10 15.39 16.94
CA GLY A 167 5.76 15.00 17.39
C GLY A 167 5.85 13.79 18.28
N THR A 168 4.88 13.63 19.13
CA THR A 168 4.70 12.46 19.99
C THR A 168 3.40 11.78 19.58
N PRO A 169 3.43 10.88 18.58
CA PRO A 169 2.22 10.21 18.14
C PRO A 169 1.59 9.42 19.28
N ALA A 170 0.26 9.45 19.32
CA ALA A 170 -0.53 8.57 20.14
C ALA A 170 -1.15 7.49 19.26
N GLU A 171 -1.24 6.27 19.80
CA GLU A 171 -1.84 5.16 19.08
C GLU A 171 -2.94 4.49 19.88
N VAL A 172 -4.01 4.12 19.18
CA VAL A 172 -5.15 3.39 19.73
C VAL A 172 -5.28 2.07 18.98
N MET A 173 -5.18 0.97 19.70
CA MET A 173 -5.41 -0.37 19.15
C MET A 173 -6.89 -0.71 19.26
N VAL A 174 -7.46 -1.15 18.14
CA VAL A 174 -8.88 -1.51 18.03
C VAL A 174 -8.99 -2.95 17.54
N LYS A 175 -9.83 -3.72 18.19
CA LYS A 175 -10.24 -5.07 17.78
C LYS A 175 -11.75 -5.21 17.95
N ASP A 176 -12.43 -5.78 16.97
CA ASP A 176 -13.89 -6.01 17.01
C ASP A 176 -14.67 -4.71 17.37
N ASN A 177 -14.26 -3.58 16.79
CA ASN A 177 -14.79 -2.23 17.06
C ASN A 177 -14.65 -1.76 18.51
N GLN A 178 -13.77 -2.36 19.30
CA GLN A 178 -13.49 -1.97 20.68
C GLN A 178 -12.04 -1.54 20.84
N VAL A 179 -11.82 -0.47 21.58
CA VAL A 179 -10.47 -0.06 21.98
C VAL A 179 -9.93 -1.08 22.98
N THR A 180 -8.81 -1.69 22.63
CA THR A 180 -8.14 -2.72 23.48
C THR A 180 -6.90 -2.19 24.18
N ALA A 181 -6.24 -1.19 23.61
CA ALA A 181 -5.07 -0.55 24.21
C ALA A 181 -4.90 0.88 23.66
N VAL A 182 -4.21 1.70 24.47
CA VAL A 182 -3.79 3.06 24.08
C VAL A 182 -2.33 3.23 24.45
N ALA A 183 -1.53 3.77 23.56
CA ALA A 183 -0.15 4.16 23.81
C ALA A 183 0.02 5.66 23.50
N PHE A 184 0.62 6.36 24.43
CA PHE A 184 1.01 7.76 24.30
C PHE A 184 2.53 7.87 24.10
N ASP A 185 2.99 9.01 23.69
CA ASP A 185 4.43 9.35 23.63
C ASP A 185 5.28 8.40 22.75
N GLY A 186 4.81 8.11 21.55
CA GLY A 186 5.54 7.34 20.55
C GLY A 186 4.85 6.09 20.02
N GLY A 187 3.68 5.76 20.55
CA GLY A 187 2.87 4.63 20.07
C GLY A 187 3.36 3.24 20.55
N PHE A 188 2.87 2.17 19.89
CA PHE A 188 3.24 0.79 20.21
C PHE A 188 4.54 0.39 19.51
N ASP A 189 5.45 -0.24 20.23
CA ASP A 189 6.68 -0.80 19.67
C ASP A 189 6.48 -2.25 19.17
N SER A 190 5.33 -2.50 18.55
CA SER A 190 4.98 -3.81 17.99
C SER A 190 4.24 -3.67 16.67
N ALA A 191 4.30 -4.69 15.83
CA ALA A 191 3.45 -4.79 14.65
C ALA A 191 1.97 -4.85 15.06
N VAL A 192 1.09 -4.48 14.13
CA VAL A 192 -0.36 -4.62 14.33
C VAL A 192 -0.69 -6.11 14.42
N PRO A 193 -1.33 -6.58 15.51
CA PRO A 193 -1.74 -7.98 15.62
C PRO A 193 -2.81 -8.33 14.59
N GLU A 194 -2.90 -9.59 14.21
CA GLU A 194 -3.91 -10.10 13.30
C GLU A 194 -5.33 -9.78 13.80
N GLY A 195 -6.17 -9.29 12.88
CA GLY A 195 -7.55 -8.87 13.16
C GLY A 195 -7.68 -7.59 13.98
N CYS A 196 -6.56 -6.87 14.21
CA CYS A 196 -6.56 -5.57 14.86
C CYS A 196 -6.28 -4.45 13.86
N TYR A 197 -6.61 -3.24 14.29
CA TYR A 197 -6.22 -1.99 13.65
C TYR A 197 -5.52 -1.10 14.67
N ILE A 198 -4.60 -0.27 14.20
CA ILE A 198 -4.03 0.82 14.98
C ILE A 198 -4.42 2.14 14.31
N LEU A 199 -5.06 3.01 15.07
CA LEU A 199 -5.23 4.41 14.74
C LEU A 199 -4.00 5.15 15.26
N HIS A 200 -3.28 5.77 14.34
CA HIS A 200 -2.06 6.54 14.61
C HIS A 200 -2.37 8.01 14.40
N GLY A 201 -2.30 8.77 15.44
CA GLY A 201 -2.51 10.21 15.42
C GLY A 201 -1.25 10.93 15.87
N ASP A 202 -0.88 11.97 15.12
CA ASP A 202 0.14 12.91 15.53
C ASP A 202 -0.58 14.21 15.90
N GLY A 203 -0.61 14.52 17.19
CA GLY A 203 -1.34 15.63 17.77
C GLY A 203 -0.50 16.83 18.08
#